data_e3c4a9b1a8039d2ea209e156ac56ee54
#
_entry.id   e3c4a9b1a8039d2ea209e156ac56ee54
#
_cell.length_a   1.000
_cell.length_b   1.000
_cell.length_c   1.000
_cell.angle_alpha   90.00
_cell.angle_beta   90.00
_cell.angle_gamma   90.00
#
_symmetry.space_group_name_H-M   'P 1'
#
loop_
_entity.id
_entity.type
_entity.pdbx_description
1 polymer ?
#
loop_
_entity_poly.entity_id
_entity_poly.type
_entity_poly.pdbx_seq_one_letter_code
_entity_poly.pdbx_strand_id
1 'polypeptide(L)'
;SSSTQYEPHLNPYAATKHIIEKLPHTNACFMRLHTVYSKNPRKDMFIYKLLNGGIEYVSNNERDFIHVNDVVKAIELLLHSDLKGPIDVGTGISTKINNIIKGVPFKVTPKERKKTKANTTILHSLGFKCEENIEDFLLDNWSIMREMNPHSF
;
A
#
# COMPACT_ATOMS: atom_id res chain seq x y z
N SER A 1 1.84 -4.84 9.68
CA SER A 1 2.04 -3.59 8.92
C SER A 1 3.40 -3.59 8.23
N SER A 2 3.47 -3.15 6.98
CA SER A 2 4.76 -3.05 6.26
C SER A 2 5.75 -2.11 6.94
N SER A 3 5.26 -1.13 7.71
CA SER A 3 6.13 -0.21 8.47
C SER A 3 7.02 -0.90 9.52
N THR A 4 6.71 -2.12 9.93
CA THR A 4 7.55 -2.90 10.86
C THR A 4 8.88 -3.34 10.25
N GLN A 5 8.99 -3.35 8.91
CA GLN A 5 10.25 -3.66 8.20
C GLN A 5 11.25 -2.51 8.27
N TYR A 6 10.79 -1.31 8.62
CA TYR A 6 11.56 -0.10 8.44
C TYR A 6 11.64 0.67 9.75
N GLU A 7 12.82 0.77 10.31
CA GLU A 7 13.15 1.65 11.44
C GLU A 7 11.98 1.86 12.45
N PRO A 8 11.44 0.77 13.03
CA PRO A 8 10.23 0.85 13.87
C PRO A 8 10.40 1.76 15.09
N HIS A 9 11.64 1.97 15.54
CA HIS A 9 11.97 2.84 16.66
C HIS A 9 11.70 4.33 16.40
N LEU A 10 11.60 4.76 15.15
CA LEU A 10 11.35 6.16 14.79
C LEU A 10 9.85 6.52 14.71
N ASN A 11 8.98 5.52 14.78
CA ASN A 11 7.54 5.72 14.64
C ASN A 11 6.78 4.86 15.66
N PRO A 12 6.03 5.46 16.62
CA PRO A 12 5.30 4.71 17.64
C PRO A 12 4.34 3.66 17.08
N TYR A 13 3.68 3.95 15.97
CA TYR A 13 2.80 2.98 15.29
C TYR A 13 3.60 1.77 14.77
N ALA A 14 4.71 2.01 14.11
CA ALA A 14 5.59 0.94 13.63
C ALA A 14 6.20 0.14 14.79
N ALA A 15 6.58 0.82 15.88
CA ALA A 15 7.11 0.18 17.08
C ALA A 15 6.10 -0.78 17.71
N THR A 16 4.84 -0.36 17.89
CA THR A 16 3.79 -1.23 18.46
C THR A 16 3.53 -2.46 17.59
N LYS A 17 3.48 -2.29 16.26
CA LYS A 17 3.33 -3.43 15.33
C LYS A 17 4.53 -4.36 15.35
N HIS A 18 5.73 -3.82 15.45
CA HIS A 18 6.96 -4.61 15.57
C HIS A 18 7.00 -5.43 16.86
N ILE A 19 6.59 -4.84 17.99
CA ILE A 19 6.48 -5.56 19.27
C ILE A 19 5.55 -6.75 19.14
N ILE A 20 4.36 -6.57 18.53
CA ILE A 20 3.39 -7.65 18.32
C ILE A 20 4.01 -8.81 17.53
N GLU A 21 4.78 -8.53 16.50
CA GLU A 21 5.47 -9.55 15.69
C GLU A 21 6.56 -10.31 16.48
N LYS A 22 7.09 -9.72 17.56
CA LYS A 22 8.12 -10.32 18.42
C LYS A 22 7.56 -11.09 19.60
N LEU A 23 6.26 -10.95 19.91
CA LEU A 23 5.65 -11.76 20.96
C LEU A 23 5.71 -13.25 20.60
N PRO A 24 5.82 -14.12 21.61
CA PRO A 24 5.93 -15.57 21.39
C PRO A 24 4.61 -16.16 20.92
N HIS A 25 4.30 -16.02 19.65
CA HIS A 25 3.15 -16.62 19.00
C HIS A 25 3.59 -17.88 18.25
N THR A 26 3.21 -19.05 18.72
CA THR A 26 3.62 -20.31 18.11
C THR A 26 2.88 -20.65 16.80
N ASN A 27 1.68 -20.09 16.59
CA ASN A 27 0.79 -20.44 15.48
C ASN A 27 0.17 -19.22 14.76
N ALA A 28 0.90 -18.11 14.66
CA ALA A 28 0.40 -16.91 14.00
C ALA A 28 1.18 -16.56 12.73
N CYS A 29 0.44 -16.19 11.69
CA CYS A 29 0.96 -15.53 10.51
C CYS A 29 0.68 -14.01 10.63
N PHE A 30 1.70 -13.19 10.49
CA PHE A 30 1.61 -11.72 10.59
C PHE A 30 1.69 -11.11 9.19
N MET A 31 0.57 -10.72 8.63
CA MET A 31 0.56 -10.06 7.33
C MET A 31 1.05 -8.61 7.45
N ARG A 32 2.13 -8.29 6.78
CA ARG A 32 2.66 -6.93 6.62
C ARG A 32 2.07 -6.32 5.36
N LEU A 33 0.84 -5.80 5.48
CA LEU A 33 0.17 -5.14 4.37
C LEU A 33 0.94 -3.89 3.95
N HIS A 34 1.23 -3.77 2.67
CA HIS A 34 1.76 -2.57 2.05
C HIS A 34 0.65 -1.53 1.84
N THR A 35 0.75 -0.63 0.88
CA THR A 35 -0.23 0.44 0.72
C THR A 35 -1.48 -0.08 0.00
N VAL A 36 -2.50 -0.43 0.77
CA VAL A 36 -3.76 -0.97 0.21
C VAL A 36 -4.59 0.15 -0.40
N TYR A 37 -5.18 -0.10 -1.57
CA TYR A 37 -6.11 0.80 -2.24
C TYR A 37 -7.37 0.08 -2.71
N SER A 38 -8.44 0.86 -2.94
CA SER A 38 -9.73 0.38 -3.46
C SER A 38 -10.55 1.56 -4.01
N LYS A 39 -11.70 1.28 -4.65
CA LYS A 39 -12.65 2.31 -5.10
C LYS A 39 -13.31 3.07 -3.93
N ASN A 40 -13.52 2.39 -2.80
CA ASN A 40 -14.17 2.96 -1.61
C ASN A 40 -13.20 2.99 -0.41
N PRO A 41 -12.11 3.76 -0.47
CA PRO A 41 -11.16 3.85 0.63
C PRO A 41 -11.71 4.72 1.76
N ARG A 42 -11.17 4.60 2.96
CA ARG A 42 -11.51 5.49 4.07
C ARG A 42 -11.12 6.94 3.72
N LYS A 43 -11.87 7.90 4.26
CA LYS A 43 -11.70 9.35 3.98
C LYS A 43 -10.31 9.91 4.34
N ASP A 44 -9.63 9.31 5.30
CA ASP A 44 -8.28 9.70 5.74
C ASP A 44 -7.17 9.17 4.83
N MET A 45 -7.48 8.20 3.95
CA MET A 45 -6.47 7.57 3.10
C MET A 45 -6.08 8.44 1.91
N PHE A 46 -4.82 8.29 1.49
CA PHE A 46 -4.25 9.01 0.35
C PHE A 46 -5.10 8.87 -0.92
N ILE A 47 -5.50 7.65 -1.28
CA ILE A 47 -6.31 7.40 -2.49
C ILE A 47 -7.69 8.08 -2.41
N TYR A 48 -8.34 8.09 -1.22
CA TYR A 48 -9.59 8.85 -1.06
C TYR A 48 -9.40 10.33 -1.37
N LYS A 49 -8.40 10.95 -0.74
CA LYS A 49 -8.10 12.38 -0.92
C LYS A 49 -7.74 12.69 -2.36
N LEU A 50 -6.99 11.78 -3.00
CA LEU A 50 -6.62 11.92 -4.41
C LEU A 50 -7.86 11.88 -5.30
N LEU A 51 -8.74 10.90 -5.11
CA LEU A 51 -9.95 10.73 -5.92
C LEU A 51 -11.03 11.81 -5.64
N ASN A 52 -10.99 12.53 -4.54
CA ASN A 52 -11.97 13.56 -4.16
C ASN A 52 -11.41 14.99 -4.17
N GLY A 53 -10.28 15.23 -4.82
CA GLY A 53 -9.69 16.57 -4.94
C GLY A 53 -9.12 17.16 -3.64
N GLY A 54 -8.98 16.37 -2.57
CA GLY A 54 -8.49 16.80 -1.26
C GLY A 54 -6.97 16.71 -1.10
N ILE A 55 -6.20 16.63 -2.20
CA ILE A 55 -4.75 16.58 -2.18
C ILE A 55 -4.15 17.90 -2.65
N GLU A 56 -3.41 18.55 -1.77
CA GLU A 56 -2.63 19.75 -2.10
C GLU A 56 -1.31 19.39 -2.82
N TYR A 57 -0.76 18.23 -2.52
CA TYR A 57 0.50 17.74 -3.13
C TYR A 57 0.61 16.23 -3.04
N VAL A 58 1.42 15.64 -3.90
CA VAL A 58 1.89 14.24 -3.78
C VAL A 58 3.35 14.23 -3.34
N SER A 59 3.74 13.24 -2.55
CA SER A 59 5.14 13.07 -2.23
C SER A 59 5.91 12.44 -3.41
N ASN A 60 7.22 12.70 -3.51
CA ASN A 60 8.09 12.04 -4.48
C ASN A 60 8.53 10.63 -4.03
N ASN A 61 7.90 10.10 -2.97
CA ASN A 61 8.21 8.80 -2.43
C ASN A 61 7.60 7.68 -3.29
N GLU A 62 8.24 6.53 -3.24
CA GLU A 62 7.75 5.31 -3.89
C GLU A 62 7.01 4.43 -2.88
N ARG A 63 5.87 3.90 -3.27
CA ARG A 63 5.08 2.97 -2.45
C ARG A 63 4.71 1.73 -3.26
N ASP A 64 4.72 0.60 -2.59
CA ASP A 64 4.12 -0.62 -3.11
C ASP A 64 2.61 -0.54 -2.83
N PHE A 65 1.82 -0.39 -3.88
CA PHE A 65 0.37 -0.30 -3.83
C PHE A 65 -0.24 -1.65 -4.20
N ILE A 66 -1.10 -2.18 -3.35
CA ILE A 66 -1.82 -3.42 -3.58
C ILE A 66 -3.33 -3.19 -3.52
N HIS A 67 -4.08 -3.71 -4.48
CA HIS A 67 -5.54 -3.61 -4.46
C HIS A 67 -6.15 -4.51 -3.40
N VAL A 68 -7.27 -4.08 -2.81
CA VAL A 68 -7.95 -4.84 -1.75
C VAL A 68 -8.36 -6.25 -2.20
N ASN A 69 -8.72 -6.46 -3.46
CA ASN A 69 -9.04 -7.79 -4.00
C ASN A 69 -7.84 -8.73 -3.96
N ASP A 70 -6.65 -8.23 -4.30
CA ASP A 70 -5.42 -9.02 -4.22
C ASP A 70 -5.00 -9.30 -2.78
N VAL A 71 -5.31 -8.38 -1.84
CA VAL A 71 -5.14 -8.66 -0.40
C VAL A 71 -6.02 -9.82 0.03
N VAL A 72 -7.29 -9.86 -0.40
CA VAL A 72 -8.21 -10.98 -0.10
C VAL A 72 -7.66 -12.30 -0.63
N LYS A 73 -7.18 -12.34 -1.87
CA LYS A 73 -6.53 -13.54 -2.44
C LYS A 73 -5.31 -14.00 -1.63
N ALA A 74 -4.48 -13.03 -1.19
CA ALA A 74 -3.34 -13.35 -0.34
C ALA A 74 -3.78 -13.93 1.02
N ILE A 75 -4.85 -13.40 1.62
CA ILE A 75 -5.44 -13.94 2.86
C ILE A 75 -5.91 -15.38 2.63
N GLU A 76 -6.65 -15.65 1.57
CA GLU A 76 -7.14 -17.00 1.25
C GLU A 76 -5.99 -18.00 1.12
N LEU A 77 -4.93 -17.67 0.39
CA LEU A 77 -3.75 -18.53 0.27
C LEU A 77 -3.07 -18.79 1.62
N LEU A 78 -2.94 -17.75 2.45
CA LEU A 78 -2.30 -17.88 3.77
C LEU A 78 -3.14 -18.68 4.75
N LEU A 79 -4.47 -18.60 4.69
CA LEU A 79 -5.38 -19.41 5.52
C LEU A 79 -5.27 -20.91 5.22
N HIS A 80 -4.93 -21.27 3.99
CA HIS A 80 -4.73 -22.68 3.58
C HIS A 80 -3.27 -23.12 3.67
N SER A 81 -2.40 -22.33 4.29
CA SER A 81 -0.99 -22.65 4.49
C SER A 81 -0.65 -22.83 5.96
N ASP A 82 0.40 -23.60 6.23
CA ASP A 82 0.97 -23.73 7.59
C ASP A 82 2.05 -22.69 7.88
N LEU A 83 2.10 -21.61 7.09
CA LEU A 83 3.10 -20.56 7.23
C LEU A 83 2.90 -19.74 8.49
N LYS A 84 4.01 -19.44 9.17
CA LYS A 84 4.06 -18.69 10.42
C LYS A 84 5.05 -17.55 10.32
N GLY A 85 4.88 -16.57 11.21
CA GLY A 85 5.74 -15.41 11.25
C GLY A 85 5.32 -14.30 10.28
N PRO A 86 6.17 -13.29 10.09
CA PRO A 86 5.85 -12.13 9.28
C PRO A 86 5.97 -12.42 7.78
N ILE A 87 4.92 -12.09 7.05
CA ILE A 87 4.82 -12.25 5.58
C ILE A 87 4.39 -10.93 4.97
N ASP A 88 5.16 -10.45 4.01
CA ASP A 88 4.81 -9.22 3.28
C ASP A 88 3.68 -9.49 2.29
N VAL A 89 2.68 -8.61 2.30
CA VAL A 89 1.56 -8.61 1.36
C VAL A 89 1.58 -7.31 0.56
N GLY A 90 2.02 -7.40 -0.66
CA GLY A 90 2.19 -6.31 -1.62
C GLY A 90 2.40 -6.88 -3.02
N THR A 91 2.62 -6.00 -3.99
CA THR A 91 2.85 -6.38 -5.39
C THR A 91 4.33 -6.71 -5.68
N GLY A 92 5.23 -6.26 -4.82
CA GLY A 92 6.67 -6.29 -5.08
C GLY A 92 7.12 -5.21 -6.07
N ILE A 93 6.25 -4.25 -6.40
CA ILE A 93 6.54 -3.13 -7.31
C ILE A 93 6.39 -1.81 -6.54
N SER A 94 7.43 -0.97 -6.61
CA SER A 94 7.37 0.37 -6.03
C SER A 94 6.98 1.37 -7.10
N THR A 95 5.93 2.14 -6.87
CA THR A 95 5.38 3.12 -7.81
C THR A 95 5.44 4.52 -7.24
N LYS A 96 5.81 5.50 -8.08
CA LYS A 96 5.71 6.94 -7.80
C LYS A 96 4.42 7.49 -8.35
N ILE A 97 3.57 8.00 -7.50
CA ILE A 97 2.27 8.54 -7.91
C ILE A 97 2.43 9.75 -8.84
N ASN A 98 3.41 10.61 -8.60
CA ASN A 98 3.66 11.77 -9.46
C ASN A 98 4.09 11.41 -10.89
N ASN A 99 4.47 10.17 -11.17
CA ASN A 99 4.73 9.71 -12.53
C ASN A 99 3.43 9.43 -13.31
N ILE A 100 2.38 9.05 -12.60
CA ILE A 100 1.07 8.67 -13.17
C ILE A 100 0.18 9.91 -13.27
N ILE A 101 0.04 10.64 -12.17
CA ILE A 101 -0.85 11.79 -12.06
C ILE A 101 -0.09 13.05 -12.39
N LYS A 102 -0.56 13.75 -13.42
CA LYS A 102 -0.01 15.05 -13.84
C LYS A 102 -0.86 16.20 -13.31
N GLY A 103 -0.22 17.35 -13.09
CA GLY A 103 -0.91 18.58 -12.67
C GLY A 103 -1.08 18.75 -11.16
N VAL A 104 -0.79 17.74 -10.34
CA VAL A 104 -0.74 17.88 -8.88
C VAL A 104 0.69 18.24 -8.47
N PRO A 105 0.91 19.31 -7.68
CA PRO A 105 2.24 19.65 -7.17
C PRO A 105 2.84 18.49 -6.38
N PHE A 106 4.15 18.30 -6.45
CA PHE A 106 4.82 17.35 -5.58
C PHE A 106 5.66 18.05 -4.52
N LYS A 107 5.80 17.39 -3.37
CA LYS A 107 6.60 17.87 -2.25
C LYS A 107 7.58 16.80 -1.80
N VAL A 108 8.79 17.21 -1.53
CA VAL A 108 9.78 16.32 -0.89
C VAL A 108 9.46 16.25 0.60
N THR A 109 9.24 15.04 1.11
CA THR A 109 8.95 14.77 2.53
C THR A 109 10.15 14.07 3.18
N PRO A 110 11.10 14.85 3.77
CA PRO A 110 12.39 14.29 4.21
C PRO A 110 12.26 13.29 5.37
N LYS A 111 11.19 13.39 6.16
CA LYS A 111 10.92 12.49 7.30
C LYS A 111 10.16 11.21 6.91
N GLU A 112 9.66 11.12 5.70
CA GLU A 112 8.98 9.93 5.21
C GLU A 112 9.97 8.97 4.54
N ARG A 113 9.66 7.69 4.64
CA ARG A 113 10.42 6.67 3.91
C ARG A 113 10.32 6.91 2.40
N LYS A 114 11.48 6.96 1.76
CA LYS A 114 11.58 7.23 0.32
C LYS A 114 10.98 6.10 -0.54
N LYS A 115 11.13 4.85 -0.10
CA LYS A 115 10.70 3.70 -0.88
C LYS A 115 10.21 2.56 0.02
N THR A 116 9.07 1.95 -0.36
CA THR A 116 8.59 0.70 0.21
C THR A 116 8.35 -0.32 -0.89
N LYS A 117 8.74 -1.57 -0.63
CA LYS A 117 8.59 -2.69 -1.56
C LYS A 117 8.40 -3.99 -0.76
N ALA A 118 7.37 -4.76 -1.08
CA ALA A 118 7.12 -6.06 -0.48
C ALA A 118 8.14 -7.10 -0.94
N ASN A 119 8.53 -8.00 -0.05
CA ASN A 119 9.18 -9.23 -0.44
C ASN A 119 8.09 -10.27 -0.75
N THR A 120 7.80 -10.48 -2.01
CA THR A 120 6.72 -11.35 -2.47
C THR A 120 7.12 -12.81 -2.66
N THR A 121 8.35 -13.19 -2.35
CA THR A 121 8.91 -14.54 -2.60
C THR A 121 8.02 -15.63 -2.00
N ILE A 122 7.60 -15.47 -0.74
CA ILE A 122 6.75 -16.45 -0.04
C ILE A 122 5.37 -16.54 -0.71
N LEU A 123 4.71 -15.41 -0.98
CA LEU A 123 3.40 -15.41 -1.61
C LEU A 123 3.43 -16.00 -3.01
N HIS A 124 4.47 -15.69 -3.80
CA HIS A 124 4.65 -16.29 -5.13
C HIS A 124 4.83 -17.80 -5.07
N SER A 125 5.51 -18.33 -4.05
CA SER A 125 5.65 -19.79 -3.87
C SER A 125 4.33 -20.49 -3.56
N LEU A 126 3.33 -19.75 -3.05
CA LEU A 126 1.95 -20.21 -2.85
C LEU A 126 1.06 -20.02 -4.10
N GLY A 127 1.61 -19.54 -5.21
CA GLY A 127 0.87 -19.27 -6.44
C GLY A 127 0.20 -17.89 -6.48
N PHE A 128 0.48 -16.99 -5.54
CA PHE A 128 -0.06 -15.64 -5.54
C PHE A 128 0.37 -14.85 -6.78
N LYS A 129 -0.61 -14.18 -7.40
CA LYS A 129 -0.40 -13.24 -8.50
C LYS A 129 -1.29 -12.02 -8.27
N CYS A 130 -0.71 -10.82 -8.39
CA CYS A 130 -1.49 -9.60 -8.44
C CYS A 130 -2.19 -9.49 -9.79
N GLU A 131 -3.46 -9.15 -9.78
CA GLU A 131 -4.28 -8.93 -10.98
C GLU A 131 -4.57 -7.46 -11.21
N GLU A 132 -4.56 -6.66 -10.14
CA GLU A 132 -4.91 -5.24 -10.17
C GLU A 132 -3.64 -4.37 -10.24
N ASN A 133 -3.67 -3.35 -11.09
CA ASN A 133 -2.59 -2.40 -11.25
C ASN A 133 -3.02 -1.00 -10.80
N ILE A 134 -2.20 -0.35 -9.98
CA ILE A 134 -2.47 1.00 -9.48
C ILE A 134 -2.46 2.06 -10.60
N GLU A 135 -1.67 1.87 -11.65
CA GLU A 135 -1.58 2.81 -12.76
C GLU A 135 -2.90 2.81 -13.56
N ASP A 136 -3.38 1.63 -13.93
CA ASP A 136 -4.65 1.45 -14.63
C ASP A 136 -5.80 1.96 -13.77
N PHE A 137 -5.82 1.58 -12.49
CA PHE A 137 -6.81 2.05 -11.54
C PHE A 137 -6.87 3.58 -11.44
N LEU A 138 -5.72 4.24 -11.38
CA LEU A 138 -5.67 5.70 -11.29
C LEU A 138 -6.07 6.37 -12.60
N LEU A 139 -5.65 5.85 -13.74
CA LEU A 139 -6.03 6.38 -15.05
C LEU A 139 -7.54 6.32 -15.26
N ASP A 140 -8.15 5.18 -14.96
CA ASP A 140 -9.59 4.98 -15.10
C ASP A 140 -10.41 5.91 -14.19
N ASN A 141 -9.97 6.07 -12.95
CA ASN A 141 -10.72 6.88 -11.98
C ASN A 141 -10.38 8.37 -12.07
N TRP A 142 -9.18 8.74 -12.52
CA TRP A 142 -8.74 10.13 -12.65
C TRP A 142 -9.44 10.86 -13.81
N SER A 143 -9.68 10.21 -14.92
CA SER A 143 -10.42 10.79 -16.05
C SER A 143 -11.86 11.13 -15.65
N ILE A 144 -12.55 10.22 -14.96
CA ILE A 144 -13.90 10.42 -14.44
C ILE A 144 -13.97 11.63 -13.49
N MET A 145 -12.96 11.80 -12.66
CA MET A 145 -12.93 12.90 -11.68
C MET A 145 -12.71 14.28 -12.29
N ARG A 146 -11.86 14.38 -13.30
CA ARG A 146 -11.66 15.64 -14.05
C ARG A 146 -12.94 16.09 -14.75
N GLU A 147 -13.73 15.15 -15.23
CA GLU A 147 -15.05 15.42 -15.82
C GLU A 147 -16.06 15.92 -14.76
N MET A 148 -16.02 15.34 -13.55
CA MET A 148 -16.93 15.70 -12.46
C MET A 148 -16.54 17.00 -11.73
N ASN A 149 -15.26 17.38 -11.73
CA ASN A 149 -14.73 18.55 -11.02
C ASN A 149 -13.74 19.37 -11.87
N PRO A 150 -14.17 20.00 -12.96
CA PRO A 150 -13.28 20.68 -13.90
C PRO A 150 -12.53 21.89 -13.30
N HIS A 151 -12.96 22.39 -12.13
CA HIS A 151 -12.37 23.56 -11.46
C HIS A 151 -11.50 23.22 -10.24
N SER A 152 -11.26 21.93 -9.95
CA SER A 152 -10.53 21.50 -8.73
C SER A 152 -9.05 21.21 -8.97
N PHE A 153 -8.55 21.42 -10.20
CA PHE A 153 -7.16 21.13 -10.59
C PHE A 153 -6.61 22.24 -11.49
#